data_64f3dea1617d1ad22e463bf4481e5d1c
#
_entry.id   64f3dea1617d1ad22e463bf4481e5d1c
#
_cell.length_a   1.000
_cell.length_b   1.000
_cell.length_c   1.000
_cell.angle_alpha   90.00
_cell.angle_beta   90.00
_cell.angle_gamma   90.00
#
_symmetry.space_group_name_H-M   'P 1'
#
loop_
_entity.id
_entity.type
_entity.pdbx_description
1 polymer ?
#
loop_
_entity_poly.entity_id
_entity_poly.type
_entity_poly.pdbx_seq_one_letter_code
_entity_poly.pdbx_strand_id
1 'polypeptide(L)' 'VFLPVVTICLLSVLDQSVSCKMFKSPELVTTQQECRKVVGAFVTQIVSDLPAPHTIQYKCVDKSIRI' A
#
# COMPACT_ATOMS: atom_id res chain seq x y z
N VAL A 1 -10.74 -9.20 -10.83
CA VAL A 1 -9.95 -9.28 -9.60
C VAL A 1 -9.11 -8.03 -9.44
N PHE A 2 -8.79 -7.71 -8.21
CA PHE A 2 -8.00 -6.51 -7.89
C PHE A 2 -6.79 -6.90 -7.08
N LEU A 3 -5.68 -6.24 -7.34
CA LEU A 3 -4.46 -6.40 -6.56
C LEU A 3 -4.27 -5.19 -5.66
N PRO A 4 -4.37 -5.36 -4.32
CA PRO A 4 -4.08 -4.26 -3.42
C PRO A 4 -2.58 -3.93 -3.42
N VAL A 5 -2.27 -2.65 -3.61
CA VAL A 5 -0.89 -2.16 -3.60
C VAL A 5 -0.80 -0.98 -2.66
N VAL A 6 0.17 -1.00 -1.77
CA VAL A 6 0.42 0.08 -0.82
C VAL A 6 1.82 0.62 -1.07
N THR A 7 1.93 1.92 -1.24
CA THR A 7 3.22 2.59 -1.41
C THR A 7 3.48 3.47 -0.19
N ILE A 8 4.62 3.27 0.43
CA ILE A 8 5.01 4.02 1.63
C ILE A 8 6.26 4.80 1.30
N CYS A 9 6.18 6.11 1.53
CA CYS A 9 7.31 7.00 1.33
C CYS A 9 7.74 7.56 2.68
N LEU A 10 9.00 7.37 3.01
CA LEU A 10 9.60 7.87 4.24
C LEU A 10 10.47 9.07 3.90
N LEU A 11 10.27 10.13 4.67
CA LEU A 11 11.07 11.34 4.54
C LEU A 11 12.15 11.34 5.63
N SER A 12 13.41 11.33 5.19
CA SER A 12 14.52 11.48 6.14
C SER A 12 14.77 12.94 6.40
N VAL A 13 14.64 13.36 7.66
CA VAL A 13 14.85 14.75 8.05
C VAL A 13 16.33 15.10 8.01
N LEU A 14 17.20 14.12 8.21
CA LEU A 14 18.64 14.36 8.32
C LEU A 14 19.29 14.69 6.99
N ASP A 15 18.94 13.96 5.93
CA ASP A 15 19.52 14.17 4.59
C ASP A 15 18.51 14.66 3.59
N GLN A 16 17.29 14.95 4.01
CA GLN A 16 16.21 15.42 3.13
C GLN A 16 15.96 14.51 1.95
N SER A 17 16.21 13.21 2.15
CA SER A 17 15.97 12.21 1.13
C SER A 17 14.61 11.56 1.33
N VAL A 18 13.99 11.15 0.22
CA VAL A 18 12.71 10.45 0.24
C VAL A 18 12.95 9.02 -0.24
N SER A 19 12.53 8.06 0.55
CA SER A 19 12.65 6.65 0.22
C SER A 19 11.26 6.04 0.17
N CYS A 20 10.88 5.50 -0.98
CA CYS A 20 9.57 4.90 -1.16
C CYS A 20 9.70 3.40 -1.37
N LYS A 21 8.79 2.66 -0.75
CA LYS A 21 8.69 1.22 -0.92
C LYS A 21 7.28 0.85 -1.31
N MET A 22 7.16 -0.11 -2.20
CA MET A 22 5.89 -0.62 -2.66
C MET A 22 5.66 -2.01 -2.11
N PHE A 23 4.48 -2.22 -1.53
CA PHE A 23 4.08 -3.52 -0.99
C PHE A 23 2.86 -4.00 -1.76
N LYS A 24 2.92 -5.23 -2.24
CA LYS A 24 1.81 -5.86 -2.92
C LYS A 24 1.22 -6.94 -2.03
N SER A 25 -0.09 -7.04 -2.01
CA SER A 25 -0.74 -8.13 -1.30
C SER A 25 -0.42 -9.46 -1.97
N PRO A 26 -0.17 -10.52 -1.20
CA PRO A 26 0.02 -11.86 -1.78
C PRO A 26 -1.26 -12.44 -2.34
N GLU A 27 -2.42 -11.88 -2.02
CA GLU A 27 -3.70 -12.39 -2.46
C GLU A 27 -4.44 -11.37 -3.31
N LEU A 28 -5.09 -11.87 -4.36
CA LEU A 28 -5.99 -11.06 -5.17
C LEU A 28 -7.38 -11.09 -4.55
N VAL A 29 -8.07 -9.96 -4.63
CA VAL A 29 -9.45 -9.87 -4.15
C VAL A 29 -10.39 -9.71 -5.34
N THR A 30 -11.65 -10.10 -5.16
CA THR A 30 -12.61 -10.11 -6.24
C THR A 30 -13.40 -8.82 -6.35
N THR A 31 -13.50 -8.04 -5.28
CA THR A 31 -14.27 -6.81 -5.29
C THR A 31 -13.41 -5.63 -4.83
N GLN A 32 -13.83 -4.45 -5.26
CA GLN A 32 -13.14 -3.23 -4.87
C GLN A 32 -13.29 -2.97 -3.36
N GLN A 33 -14.43 -3.33 -2.79
CA GLN A 33 -14.64 -3.17 -1.35
C GLN A 33 -13.68 -4.02 -0.55
N GLU A 34 -13.47 -5.26 -0.98
CA GLU A 34 -12.49 -6.13 -0.33
C GLU A 34 -11.09 -5.58 -0.46
N CYS A 35 -10.75 -5.02 -1.62
CA CYS A 35 -9.46 -4.37 -1.82
C CYS A 35 -9.24 -3.26 -0.82
N ARG A 36 -10.25 -2.42 -0.60
CA ARG A 36 -10.15 -1.34 0.38
C ARG A 36 -9.98 -1.85 1.80
N LYS A 37 -10.69 -2.92 2.15
CA LYS A 37 -10.55 -3.53 3.48
C LYS A 37 -9.16 -4.07 3.71
N VAL A 38 -8.61 -4.78 2.72
CA VAL A 38 -7.27 -5.34 2.82
C VAL A 38 -6.24 -4.23 2.93
N VAL A 39 -6.37 -3.19 2.11
CA VAL A 39 -5.47 -2.04 2.15
C VAL A 39 -5.55 -1.33 3.50
N GLY A 40 -6.76 -1.13 4.02
CA GLY A 40 -6.95 -0.49 5.31
C GLY A 40 -6.26 -1.25 6.45
N ALA A 41 -6.44 -2.58 6.48
CA ALA A 41 -5.78 -3.40 7.49
C ALA A 41 -4.27 -3.35 7.34
N PHE A 42 -3.79 -3.40 6.11
CA PHE A 42 -2.36 -3.36 5.80
C PHE A 42 -1.74 -2.04 6.27
N VAL A 43 -2.39 -0.94 5.94
CA VAL A 43 -1.93 0.39 6.33
C VAL A 43 -1.91 0.54 7.86
N THR A 44 -2.94 0.04 8.54
CA THR A 44 -3.01 0.13 9.99
C THR A 44 -1.83 -0.59 10.64
N GLN A 45 -1.49 -1.78 10.14
CA GLN A 45 -0.35 -2.53 10.67
C GLN A 45 0.97 -1.81 10.42
N ILE A 46 1.15 -1.28 9.22
CA ILE A 46 2.40 -0.61 8.86
C ILE A 46 2.56 0.67 9.65
N VAL A 47 1.50 1.46 9.80
CA VAL A 47 1.57 2.76 10.48
C VAL A 47 1.97 2.59 11.94
N SER A 48 1.55 1.50 12.58
CA SER A 48 1.89 1.27 13.98
C SER A 48 3.39 1.02 14.18
N ASP A 49 4.10 0.58 13.14
CA ASP A 49 5.52 0.27 13.22
C ASP A 49 6.42 1.34 12.61
N LEU A 50 5.86 2.32 11.91
CA LEU A 50 6.66 3.31 11.20
C LEU A 50 7.01 4.50 12.10
N PRO A 51 8.28 4.90 12.13
CA PRO A 51 8.62 6.21 12.69
C PRO A 51 8.14 7.31 11.75
N ALA A 52 7.53 8.35 12.31
CA ALA A 52 7.13 9.50 11.51
C ALA A 52 8.36 10.27 11.02
N PRO A 53 8.25 11.13 9.99
CA PRO A 53 7.09 11.33 9.13
C PRO A 53 7.06 10.37 7.94
N HIS A 54 5.86 10.06 7.49
CA HIS A 54 5.70 9.16 6.36
C HIS A 54 4.46 9.55 5.55
N THR A 55 4.46 9.17 4.29
CA THR A 55 3.31 9.33 3.40
C THR A 55 2.90 7.95 2.90
N ILE A 56 1.61 7.67 2.97
CA ILE A 56 1.08 6.38 2.52
C ILE A 56 0.11 6.62 1.39
N GLN A 57 0.30 5.89 0.30
CA GLN A 57 -0.62 5.87 -0.82
C GLN A 57 -1.02 4.43 -1.08
N TYR A 58 -2.25 4.25 -1.53
CA TYR A 58 -2.74 2.93 -1.87
C TYR A 58 -3.49 2.99 -3.18
N LYS A 59 -3.55 1.85 -3.86
CA LYS A 59 -4.42 1.72 -5.02
C LYS A 59 -4.76 0.26 -5.24
N CYS A 60 -5.88 0.05 -5.90
CA CYS A 60 -6.36 -1.26 -6.27
C CYS A 60 -6.18 -1.43 -7.77
N VAL A 61 -5.23 -2.25 -8.15
CA VAL A 61 -4.91 -2.48 -9.56
C VAL A 61 -5.86 -3.55 -10.09
N ASP A 62 -6.56 -3.24 -11.17
CA ASP A 62 -7.44 -4.20 -11.82
C ASP A 62 -6.60 -5.19 -12.62
N LYS A 63 -6.67 -6.45 -12.21
CA LYS A 63 -5.95 -7.54 -12.85
C LYS A 63 -6.88 -8.44 -13.63
N SER A 64 -7.89 -7.86 -14.27
CA SER A 64 -8.78 -8.67 -15.08
C SER A 64 -7.99 -9.34 -16.21
N ILE A 65 -8.17 -10.66 -16.31
CA ILE A 65 -7.47 -11.43 -17.32
C ILE A 65 -8.32 -11.41 -18.59
N ARG A 66 -7.72 -10.90 -19.64
CA ARG A 66 -8.34 -11.00 -20.97
C ARG A 66 -7.64 -12.12 -21.72
N ILE A 67 -8.45 -13.00 -22.19
CA ILE A 67 -7.98 -14.08 -23.03
C ILE A 67 -8.18 -13.69 -24.49
#